data_e3ecd8a860e128864b4ced088641458f
#
_entry.id   e3ecd8a860e128864b4ced088641458f
#
_cell.length_a   1.000
_cell.length_b   1.000
_cell.length_c   1.000
_cell.angle_alpha   90.00
_cell.angle_beta   90.00
_cell.angle_gamma   90.00
#
_symmetry.space_group_name_H-M   'P 1'
#
loop_
_entity.id
_entity.type
_entity.pdbx_description
1 polymer ?
#
loop_
_entity_poly.entity_id
_entity_poly.type
_entity_poly.pdbx_seq_one_letter_code
_entity_poly.pdbx_strand_id
1 'polypeptide(L)'
;MANVNIKFNGKECLLSCEDGQEEHLEELATNLTDKFNNLKASVGNIGENKLLLITSITVMDEYFETKKKIELQKNEIQKIKDKFKELKTLVCNYKNE
;
A
#
# COMPACT_ATOMS: atom_id res chain seq x y z
N MET A 1 14.84 -19.76 5.40
CA MET A 1 13.41 -19.37 5.30
C MET A 1 12.69 -19.71 6.59
N ALA A 2 11.86 -18.81 7.05
CA ALA A 2 11.07 -19.00 8.25
C ALA A 2 9.64 -19.39 7.89
N ASN A 3 8.98 -20.11 8.78
CA ASN A 3 7.58 -20.49 8.62
C ASN A 3 6.73 -19.70 9.60
N VAL A 4 5.60 -19.18 9.12
CA VAL A 4 4.64 -18.42 9.93
C VAL A 4 3.27 -19.06 9.79
N ASN A 5 2.62 -19.28 10.91
CA ASN A 5 1.26 -19.81 10.93
C ASN A 5 0.27 -18.64 10.95
N ILE A 6 -0.50 -18.51 9.86
CA ILE A 6 -1.47 -17.44 9.68
C ILE A 6 -2.87 -18.00 9.85
N LYS A 7 -3.65 -17.37 10.71
CA LYS A 7 -5.06 -17.72 10.88
C LYS A 7 -5.91 -16.77 10.04
N PHE A 8 -6.62 -17.33 9.07
CA PHE A 8 -7.46 -16.56 8.15
C PHE A 8 -8.81 -17.27 7.97
N ASN A 9 -9.88 -16.53 8.21
CA ASN A 9 -11.26 -17.02 8.06
C ASN A 9 -11.51 -18.33 8.82
N GLY A 10 -10.97 -18.44 10.04
CA GLY A 10 -11.13 -19.62 10.88
C GLY A 10 -10.25 -20.81 10.52
N LYS A 11 -9.41 -20.67 9.50
CA LYS A 11 -8.48 -21.72 9.06
C LYS A 11 -7.04 -21.29 9.32
N GLU A 12 -6.20 -22.24 9.65
CA GLU A 12 -4.78 -22.01 9.84
C GLU A 12 -4.01 -22.38 8.58
N CYS A 13 -3.14 -21.46 8.15
CA CYS A 13 -2.28 -21.67 6.98
C CYS A 13 -0.83 -21.47 7.38
N LEU A 14 0.02 -22.41 7.02
CA LEU A 14 1.45 -22.30 7.23
C LEU A 14 2.07 -21.67 5.97
N LEU A 15 2.67 -20.51 6.15
CA LEU A 15 3.32 -19.78 5.06
C LEU A 15 4.80 -19.66 5.31
N SER A 16 5.58 -19.64 4.23
CA SER A 16 7.02 -19.44 4.31
C SER A 16 7.37 -18.00 3.90
N CYS A 17 8.33 -17.43 4.58
CA CYS A 17 8.86 -16.11 4.25
C CYS A 17 10.36 -16.08 4.47
N GLU A 18 10.99 -15.00 4.04
CA GLU A 18 12.41 -14.80 4.30
C GLU A 18 12.64 -14.53 5.79
N ASP A 19 13.81 -14.90 6.28
CA ASP A 19 14.17 -14.67 7.67
C ASP A 19 14.11 -13.18 8.00
N GLY A 20 13.47 -12.85 9.11
CA GLY A 20 13.27 -11.46 9.54
C GLY A 20 12.01 -10.80 9.00
N GLN A 21 11.23 -11.48 8.15
CA GLN A 21 10.00 -10.94 7.57
C GLN A 21 8.73 -11.47 8.25
N GLU A 22 8.88 -12.24 9.33
CA GLU A 22 7.75 -12.89 10.01
C GLU A 22 6.74 -11.88 10.54
N GLU A 23 7.18 -10.83 11.24
CA GLU A 23 6.31 -9.80 11.79
C GLU A 23 5.59 -9.01 10.69
N HIS A 24 6.30 -8.73 9.62
CA HIS A 24 5.72 -8.01 8.47
C HIS A 24 4.62 -8.84 7.82
N LEU A 25 4.86 -10.14 7.63
CA LEU A 25 3.86 -11.05 7.07
C LEU A 25 2.63 -11.14 7.96
N GLU A 26 2.81 -11.22 9.29
CA GLU A 26 1.71 -11.23 10.24
C GLU A 26 0.89 -9.94 10.19
N GLU A 27 1.55 -8.79 10.08
CA GLU A 27 0.89 -7.50 9.93
C GLU A 27 0.06 -7.42 8.66
N LEU A 28 0.62 -7.88 7.54
CA LEU A 28 -0.10 -7.94 6.27
C LEU A 28 -1.33 -8.85 6.37
N ALA A 29 -1.17 -10.01 7.00
CA ALA A 29 -2.26 -10.95 7.18
C ALA A 29 -3.37 -10.39 8.06
N THR A 30 -3.02 -9.67 9.12
CA THR A 30 -3.98 -9.01 10.01
C THR A 30 -4.79 -7.96 9.25
N ASN A 31 -4.12 -7.13 8.46
CA ASN A 31 -4.78 -6.10 7.65
C ASN A 31 -5.71 -6.73 6.61
N LEU A 32 -5.28 -7.82 5.99
CA LEU A 32 -6.11 -8.53 5.01
C LEU A 32 -7.34 -9.16 5.68
N THR A 33 -7.16 -9.75 6.85
CA THR A 33 -8.24 -10.35 7.63
C THR A 33 -9.29 -9.31 8.00
N ASP A 34 -8.86 -8.12 8.43
CA ASP A 34 -9.77 -7.02 8.77
C ASP A 34 -10.57 -6.58 7.55
N LYS A 35 -9.91 -6.41 6.40
CA LYS A 35 -10.60 -6.07 5.15
C LYS A 35 -11.61 -7.14 4.74
N PHE A 36 -11.21 -8.39 4.81
CA PHE A 36 -12.07 -9.52 4.48
C PHE A 36 -13.32 -9.53 5.36
N ASN A 37 -13.15 -9.36 6.67
CA ASN A 37 -14.26 -9.36 7.63
C ASN A 37 -15.18 -8.17 7.42
N ASN A 38 -14.64 -6.98 7.12
CA ASN A 38 -15.42 -5.80 6.83
C ASN A 38 -16.27 -5.97 5.57
N LEU A 39 -15.70 -6.53 4.53
CA LEU A 39 -16.43 -6.81 3.28
C LEU A 39 -17.48 -7.88 3.49
N LYS A 40 -17.17 -8.90 4.25
CA LYS A 40 -18.12 -9.97 4.59
C LYS A 40 -19.34 -9.40 5.32
N ALA A 41 -19.14 -8.46 6.23
CA ALA A 41 -20.22 -7.78 6.94
C ALA A 41 -21.10 -6.94 6.03
N SER A 42 -20.51 -6.30 5.02
CA SER A 42 -21.21 -5.43 4.07
C SER A 42 -21.96 -6.21 2.99
N VAL A 43 -21.33 -7.23 2.43
CA VAL A 43 -21.83 -7.97 1.26
C VAL A 43 -22.68 -9.18 1.65
N GLY A 44 -22.43 -9.72 2.83
CA GLY A 44 -23.09 -10.92 3.31
C GLY A 44 -22.36 -12.20 2.88
N ASN A 45 -23.00 -13.32 3.07
CA ASN A 45 -22.40 -14.63 2.81
C ASN A 45 -22.59 -15.02 1.33
N ILE A 46 -21.63 -14.64 0.49
CA ILE A 46 -21.65 -14.93 -0.96
C ILE A 46 -20.72 -16.09 -1.33
N GLY A 47 -20.12 -16.74 -0.34
CA GLY A 47 -19.12 -17.79 -0.53
C GLY A 47 -17.70 -17.25 -0.41
N GLU A 48 -16.82 -18.10 0.13
CA GLU A 48 -15.44 -17.73 0.44
C GLU A 48 -14.65 -17.29 -0.78
N ASN A 49 -14.75 -18.00 -1.89
CA ASN A 49 -13.99 -17.70 -3.10
C ASN A 49 -14.37 -16.34 -3.69
N LYS A 50 -15.66 -16.05 -3.79
CA LYS A 50 -16.14 -14.76 -4.28
C LYS A 50 -15.73 -13.62 -3.34
N LEU A 51 -15.81 -13.86 -2.05
CA LEU A 51 -15.44 -12.86 -1.04
C LEU A 51 -13.93 -12.59 -1.08
N LEU A 52 -13.10 -13.61 -1.26
CA LEU A 52 -11.67 -13.45 -1.45
C LEU A 52 -11.35 -12.67 -2.72
N LEU A 53 -12.06 -12.95 -3.81
CA LEU A 53 -11.87 -12.22 -5.06
C LEU A 53 -12.21 -10.74 -4.90
N ILE A 54 -13.33 -10.43 -4.28
CA ILE A 54 -13.75 -9.04 -4.02
C ILE A 54 -12.73 -8.34 -3.11
N THR A 55 -12.27 -9.03 -2.06
CA THR A 55 -11.26 -8.49 -1.15
C THR A 55 -9.96 -8.18 -1.91
N SER A 56 -9.52 -9.10 -2.75
CA SER A 56 -8.31 -8.93 -3.56
C SER A 56 -8.43 -7.75 -4.53
N ILE A 57 -9.58 -7.62 -5.19
CA ILE A 57 -9.85 -6.50 -6.10
C ILE A 57 -9.85 -5.19 -5.34
N THR A 58 -10.45 -5.14 -4.16
CA THR A 58 -10.47 -3.95 -3.32
C THR A 58 -9.06 -3.52 -2.91
N VAL A 59 -8.22 -4.47 -2.52
CA VAL A 59 -6.82 -4.21 -2.17
C VAL A 59 -6.05 -3.67 -3.39
N MET A 60 -6.25 -4.27 -4.55
CA MET A 60 -5.61 -3.79 -5.78
C MET A 60 -6.06 -2.39 -6.16
N ASP A 61 -7.34 -2.09 -6.00
CA ASP A 61 -7.88 -0.76 -6.25
C ASP A 61 -7.24 0.28 -5.34
N GLU A 62 -7.13 -0.02 -4.06
CA GLU A 62 -6.46 0.86 -3.09
C GLU A 62 -4.98 1.06 -3.43
N TYR A 63 -4.32 0.01 -3.89
CA TYR A 63 -2.93 0.08 -4.32
C TYR A 63 -2.78 1.05 -5.51
N PHE A 64 -3.63 0.93 -6.52
CA PHE A 64 -3.57 1.80 -7.69
C PHE A 64 -3.91 3.25 -7.33
N GLU A 65 -4.87 3.47 -6.45
CA GLU A 65 -5.21 4.82 -5.97
C GLU A 65 -4.03 5.46 -5.23
N THR A 66 -3.36 4.69 -4.38
CA THR A 66 -2.19 5.15 -3.65
C THR A 66 -1.04 5.47 -4.60
N LYS A 67 -0.84 4.63 -5.61
CA LYS A 67 0.18 4.81 -6.63
C LYS A 67 -0.04 6.12 -7.41
N LYS A 68 -1.28 6.41 -7.77
CA LYS A 68 -1.66 7.68 -8.43
C LYS A 68 -1.35 8.88 -7.54
N LYS A 69 -1.68 8.80 -6.26
CA LYS A 69 -1.39 9.88 -5.30
C LYS A 69 0.10 10.14 -5.20
N ILE A 70 0.90 9.08 -5.13
CA ILE A 70 2.36 9.19 -5.08
C ILE A 70 2.89 9.88 -6.34
N GLU A 71 2.38 9.51 -7.50
CA GLU A 71 2.77 10.11 -8.77
C GLU A 71 2.46 11.61 -8.81
N LEU A 72 1.26 12.00 -8.37
CA LEU A 72 0.87 13.39 -8.27
C LEU A 72 1.77 14.18 -7.30
N GLN A 73 2.07 13.60 -6.15
CA GLN A 73 2.96 14.22 -5.16
C GLN A 73 4.37 14.40 -5.71
N LYS A 74 4.89 13.42 -6.44
CA LYS A 74 6.19 13.52 -7.09
C LYS A 74 6.24 14.67 -8.09
N ASN A 75 5.19 14.82 -8.88
CA ASN A 75 5.08 15.90 -9.85
C ASN A 75 5.03 17.26 -9.16
N GLU A 76 4.30 17.38 -8.07
CA GLU A 76 4.23 18.60 -7.27
C GLU A 76 5.60 18.96 -6.67
N ILE A 77 6.28 17.99 -6.12
CA ILE A 77 7.63 18.18 -5.58
C ILE A 77 8.59 18.63 -6.65
N GLN A 78 8.49 18.04 -7.85
CA GLN A 78 9.35 18.42 -8.98
C GLN A 78 9.11 19.87 -9.40
N LYS A 79 7.85 20.30 -9.44
CA LYS A 79 7.50 21.68 -9.74
C LYS A 79 8.09 22.67 -8.71
N ILE A 80 8.02 22.29 -7.44
CA ILE A 80 8.59 23.12 -6.36
C ILE A 80 10.12 23.20 -6.51
N LYS A 81 10.77 22.08 -6.81
CA LYS A 81 12.22 22.03 -7.04
C LYS A 81 12.62 22.90 -8.23
N ASP A 82 11.87 22.86 -9.30
CA ASP A 82 12.13 23.65 -10.49
C ASP A 82 12.00 25.15 -10.20
N LYS A 83 10.96 25.54 -9.46
CA LYS A 83 10.79 26.93 -9.02
C LYS A 83 11.92 27.39 -8.10
N PHE A 84 12.34 26.52 -7.21
CA PHE A 84 13.45 26.81 -6.30
C PHE A 84 14.75 27.05 -7.09
N LYS A 85 15.00 26.23 -8.11
CA LYS A 85 16.13 26.41 -9.01
C LYS A 85 16.09 27.74 -9.73
N GLU A 86 14.94 28.13 -10.26
CA GLU A 86 14.74 29.42 -10.94
C GLU A 86 15.04 30.59 -10.00
N LEU A 87 14.51 30.55 -8.77
CA LEU A 87 14.77 31.57 -7.77
C LEU A 87 16.23 31.66 -7.40
N LYS A 88 16.90 30.52 -7.25
CA LYS A 88 18.32 30.47 -6.93
C LYS A 88 19.16 31.08 -8.04
N THR A 89 18.81 30.80 -9.30
CA THR A 89 19.49 31.39 -10.46
C THR A 89 19.29 32.88 -10.51
N LEU A 90 18.09 33.39 -10.28
CA LEU A 90 17.78 34.81 -10.21
C LEU A 90 18.62 35.54 -9.14
N VAL A 91 18.69 34.95 -7.95
CA VAL A 91 19.48 35.52 -6.84
C VAL A 91 20.96 35.54 -7.19
N CYS A 92 21.50 34.48 -7.79
CA CYS A 92 22.89 34.42 -8.22
C CYS A 92 23.19 35.47 -9.27
N ASN A 93 22.32 35.67 -10.26
CA ASN A 93 22.46 36.70 -11.31
C ASN A 93 22.40 38.10 -10.71
N TYR A 94 21.50 38.30 -9.74
CA TYR A 94 21.40 39.61 -9.05
C TYR A 94 22.67 39.95 -8.28
N LYS A 95 23.28 38.97 -7.61
CA LYS A 95 24.51 39.14 -6.84
C LYS A 95 25.73 39.48 -7.74
N ASN A 96 25.74 39.02 -8.98
CA ASN A 96 26.83 39.17 -9.90
C ASN A 96 26.79 40.51 -10.70
N GLU A 97 25.78 41.30 -10.49
CA GLU A 97 25.69 42.64 -10.99
C GLU A 97 26.29 43.62 -9.97
#